data_b7dd46f2aec7cc424f5d78726b7ee49a
#
_entry.id   b7dd46f2aec7cc424f5d78726b7ee49a
#
_cell.length_a   1.000
_cell.length_b   1.000
_cell.length_c   1.000
_cell.angle_alpha   90.00
_cell.angle_beta   90.00
_cell.angle_gamma   90.00
#
_symmetry.space_group_name_H-M   'P 1'
#
loop_
_entity.id
_entity.type
_entity.pdbx_description
1 polymer ?
#
loop_
_entity_poly.entity_id
_entity_poly.type
_entity_poly.pdbx_seq_one_letter_code
_entity_poly.pdbx_strand_id
1 'polypeptide(L)'
;MSRGCLIYAFNNEEVDYITIAREAARRVKLYLGVPVCLVTDSLDQVKKVDPTGEFFDTVIDVWQDKQLKPTAELLNGRNVRQYADGTLTVKKANFKNSLRTKTYELTPYDETLVIDSDYFLANDILKHCWEQEQDFLIYKEGYDLSGYRIHQEFTKVSDYTIDFYWATAFWFRKSETTKTLFDLIDHIRENWDYYKLVYQFASHMYRNDHAFSIALHIMNGYTGENWAGKMPGRMLFALDKDILVNQDDSSFRILLEKQHRQGEYTLIKTKDVSVHLMNKFSLHRMLKEDADV
;
A
#
# COMPACT_ATOMS: atom_id res chain seq x y z
N MET A 1 8.59 -7.11 -22.98
CA MET A 1 7.70 -7.20 -21.81
C MET A 1 7.24 -5.80 -21.45
N SER A 2 5.96 -5.61 -21.23
CA SER A 2 5.38 -4.34 -20.79
C SER A 2 5.66 -4.12 -19.32
N ARG A 3 5.96 -2.86 -18.93
CA ARG A 3 6.28 -2.46 -17.56
C ARG A 3 5.37 -1.35 -17.10
N GLY A 4 4.95 -1.38 -15.85
CA GLY A 4 4.13 -0.33 -15.30
C GLY A 4 3.92 -0.40 -13.80
N CYS A 5 3.21 0.58 -13.28
CA CYS A 5 2.84 0.67 -11.88
C CYS A 5 1.32 0.50 -11.73
N LEU A 6 0.90 -0.26 -10.73
CA LEU A 6 -0.49 -0.44 -10.35
C LEU A 6 -0.76 0.20 -9.00
N ILE A 7 -1.79 1.03 -8.91
CA ILE A 7 -2.23 1.70 -7.69
C ILE A 7 -3.70 1.34 -7.43
N TYR A 8 -4.03 1.04 -6.18
CA TYR A 8 -5.42 0.84 -5.73
C TYR A 8 -5.91 2.06 -4.97
N ALA A 9 -7.06 2.59 -5.35
CA ALA A 9 -7.68 3.69 -4.63
C ALA A 9 -9.21 3.55 -4.61
N PHE A 10 -9.76 3.35 -3.43
CA PHE A 10 -11.19 3.18 -3.18
C PHE A 10 -11.65 4.23 -2.17
N ASN A 11 -12.41 5.21 -2.63
CA ASN A 11 -12.93 6.27 -1.77
C ASN A 11 -13.89 5.70 -0.73
N ASN A 12 -13.85 6.27 0.45
CA ASN A 12 -14.84 6.05 1.48
C ASN A 12 -15.39 7.40 1.99
N GLU A 13 -16.25 7.37 2.99
CA GLU A 13 -16.92 8.53 3.55
C GLU A 13 -15.97 9.57 4.19
N GLU A 14 -14.75 9.16 4.55
CA GLU A 14 -13.79 9.99 5.29
C GLU A 14 -12.54 10.36 4.48
N VAL A 15 -12.15 9.54 3.50
CA VAL A 15 -10.88 9.69 2.79
C VAL A 15 -11.08 9.64 1.28
N ASP A 16 -10.61 10.66 0.57
CA ASP A 16 -10.48 10.69 -0.88
C ASP A 16 -9.14 10.09 -1.32
N TYR A 17 -9.15 8.78 -1.52
CA TYR A 17 -7.97 8.03 -1.97
C TYR A 17 -7.59 8.34 -3.42
N ILE A 18 -8.52 8.82 -4.27
CA ILE A 18 -8.23 9.14 -5.67
C ILE A 18 -7.31 10.36 -5.74
N THR A 19 -7.58 11.39 -4.96
CA THR A 19 -6.70 12.57 -4.89
C THR A 19 -5.29 12.19 -4.39
N ILE A 20 -5.19 11.30 -3.41
CA ILE A 20 -3.91 10.81 -2.91
C ILE A 20 -3.21 9.98 -3.99
N ALA A 21 -3.93 9.08 -4.67
CA ALA A 21 -3.39 8.25 -5.76
C ALA A 21 -2.90 9.07 -6.95
N ARG A 22 -3.54 10.22 -7.26
CA ARG A 22 -3.07 11.13 -8.31
C ARG A 22 -1.66 11.62 -8.01
N GLU A 23 -1.38 12.04 -6.78
CA GLU A 23 -0.04 12.48 -6.40
C GLU A 23 0.96 11.31 -6.43
N ALA A 24 0.58 10.12 -5.95
CA ALA A 24 1.42 8.94 -6.07
C ALA A 24 1.75 8.61 -7.53
N ALA A 25 0.75 8.69 -8.44
CA ALA A 25 0.92 8.47 -9.88
C ALA A 25 1.86 9.52 -10.51
N ARG A 26 1.69 10.81 -10.16
CA ARG A 26 2.59 11.88 -10.60
C ARG A 26 4.05 11.56 -10.23
N ARG A 27 4.28 11.12 -9.00
CA ARG A 27 5.62 10.75 -8.52
C ARG A 27 6.17 9.50 -9.21
N VAL A 28 5.33 8.50 -9.49
CA VAL A 28 5.73 7.34 -10.30
C VAL A 28 6.22 7.78 -11.68
N LYS A 29 5.45 8.62 -12.37
CA LYS A 29 5.87 9.16 -13.68
C LYS A 29 7.14 9.97 -13.61
N LEU A 30 7.26 10.85 -12.60
CA LEU A 30 8.45 11.69 -12.38
C LEU A 30 9.72 10.86 -12.15
N TYR A 31 9.67 9.89 -11.24
CA TYR A 31 10.85 9.17 -10.81
C TYR A 31 11.13 7.90 -11.60
N LEU A 32 10.09 7.17 -12.00
CA LEU A 32 10.26 5.87 -12.64
C LEU A 32 10.07 5.93 -14.16
N GLY A 33 9.26 6.89 -14.65
CA GLY A 33 8.99 7.05 -16.09
C GLY A 33 8.18 5.89 -16.67
N VAL A 34 7.34 5.22 -15.87
CA VAL A 34 6.51 4.10 -16.31
C VAL A 34 5.03 4.48 -16.29
N PRO A 35 4.19 3.84 -17.13
CA PRO A 35 2.76 4.06 -17.13
C PRO A 35 2.13 3.59 -15.81
N VAL A 36 1.02 4.23 -15.45
CA VAL A 36 0.28 3.97 -14.21
C VAL A 36 -1.12 3.46 -14.53
N CYS A 37 -1.47 2.31 -13.95
CA CYS A 37 -2.82 1.76 -13.93
C CYS A 37 -3.46 1.99 -12.57
N LEU A 38 -4.63 2.61 -12.54
CA LEU A 38 -5.45 2.79 -11.35
C LEU A 38 -6.56 1.75 -11.30
N VAL A 39 -6.72 1.07 -10.17
CA VAL A 39 -7.88 0.21 -9.88
C VAL A 39 -8.77 0.91 -8.86
N THR A 40 -10.04 1.16 -9.20
CA THR A 40 -10.93 1.98 -8.38
C THR A 40 -12.40 1.57 -8.50
N ASP A 41 -13.22 2.00 -7.54
CA ASP A 41 -14.69 1.98 -7.59
C ASP A 41 -15.30 3.39 -7.80
N SER A 42 -14.46 4.39 -8.01
CA SER A 42 -14.82 5.82 -7.93
C SER A 42 -14.49 6.57 -9.22
N LEU A 43 -14.91 6.04 -10.40
CA LEU A 43 -14.58 6.56 -11.72
C LEU A 43 -14.96 8.03 -11.91
N ASP A 44 -16.09 8.48 -11.34
CA ASP A 44 -16.52 9.89 -11.45
C ASP A 44 -15.57 10.84 -10.70
N GLN A 45 -14.94 10.40 -9.63
CA GLN A 45 -13.91 11.17 -8.96
C GLN A 45 -12.61 11.19 -9.77
N VAL A 46 -12.25 10.10 -10.43
CA VAL A 46 -11.09 10.07 -11.35
C VAL A 46 -11.24 11.13 -12.43
N LYS A 47 -12.42 11.22 -13.09
CA LYS A 47 -12.70 12.22 -14.12
C LYS A 47 -12.58 13.67 -13.63
N LYS A 48 -12.79 13.91 -12.33
CA LYS A 48 -12.63 15.25 -11.73
C LYS A 48 -11.17 15.59 -11.45
N VAL A 49 -10.38 14.64 -10.93
CA VAL A 49 -8.99 14.89 -10.51
C VAL A 49 -7.98 14.69 -11.64
N ASP A 50 -8.33 13.93 -12.67
CA ASP A 50 -7.50 13.66 -13.85
C ASP A 50 -8.35 13.70 -15.14
N PRO A 51 -8.92 14.86 -15.48
CA PRO A 51 -9.82 15.01 -16.63
C PRO A 51 -9.14 14.78 -17.98
N THR A 52 -7.83 14.92 -18.05
CA THR A 52 -7.02 14.76 -19.26
C THR A 52 -6.37 13.39 -19.40
N GLY A 53 -6.39 12.56 -18.35
CA GLY A 53 -5.68 11.28 -18.31
C GLY A 53 -4.15 11.44 -18.23
N GLU A 54 -3.69 12.55 -17.64
CA GLU A 54 -2.25 12.82 -17.51
C GLU A 54 -1.57 11.88 -16.50
N PHE A 55 -2.26 11.54 -15.41
CA PHE A 55 -1.68 10.77 -14.31
C PHE A 55 -1.94 9.28 -14.44
N PHE A 56 -3.13 8.90 -14.91
CA PHE A 56 -3.52 7.49 -15.04
C PHE A 56 -3.63 7.09 -16.50
N ASP A 57 -2.67 6.29 -17.00
CA ASP A 57 -2.68 5.80 -18.40
C ASP A 57 -3.77 4.75 -18.64
N THR A 58 -4.16 4.04 -17.58
CA THR A 58 -5.25 3.05 -17.60
C THR A 58 -6.03 3.15 -16.30
N VAL A 59 -7.36 3.09 -16.39
CA VAL A 59 -8.24 3.03 -15.23
C VAL A 59 -9.13 1.79 -15.33
N ILE A 60 -9.09 0.96 -14.30
CA ILE A 60 -9.95 -0.23 -14.15
C ILE A 60 -11.03 0.10 -13.14
N ASP A 61 -12.28 0.22 -13.65
CA ASP A 61 -13.46 0.37 -12.80
C ASP A 61 -13.98 -1.00 -12.38
N VAL A 62 -13.85 -1.31 -11.11
CA VAL A 62 -14.24 -2.62 -10.55
C VAL A 62 -15.74 -2.91 -10.64
N TRP A 63 -16.59 -1.89 -10.83
CA TRP A 63 -18.02 -2.09 -11.02
C TRP A 63 -18.40 -2.53 -12.43
N GLN A 64 -17.59 -2.21 -13.42
CA GLN A 64 -17.84 -2.56 -14.81
C GLN A 64 -17.33 -3.96 -15.16
N ASP A 65 -16.37 -4.46 -14.42
CA ASP A 65 -15.83 -5.80 -14.63
C ASP A 65 -16.75 -6.85 -14.00
N LYS A 66 -17.43 -7.64 -14.88
CA LYS A 66 -18.35 -8.70 -14.44
C LYS A 66 -17.68 -9.83 -13.67
N GLN A 67 -16.37 -10.03 -13.87
CA GLN A 67 -15.59 -11.07 -13.18
C GLN A 67 -15.13 -10.60 -11.79
N LEU A 68 -14.96 -9.28 -11.63
CA LEU A 68 -14.49 -8.66 -10.40
C LEU A 68 -15.61 -8.15 -9.50
N LYS A 69 -16.89 -8.36 -9.88
CA LYS A 69 -17.99 -7.88 -9.00
C LYS A 69 -17.61 -8.19 -7.57
N PRO A 70 -17.04 -7.20 -6.86
CA PRO A 70 -16.81 -7.37 -5.45
C PRO A 70 -18.20 -7.62 -4.90
N THR A 71 -18.41 -8.75 -4.25
CA THR A 71 -19.66 -8.94 -3.51
C THR A 71 -19.79 -7.73 -2.58
N ALA A 72 -21.01 -7.28 -2.33
CA ALA A 72 -21.27 -6.22 -1.35
C ALA A 72 -20.53 -6.51 -0.01
N GLU A 73 -20.30 -7.78 0.32
CA GLU A 73 -19.48 -8.24 1.44
C GLU A 73 -18.00 -7.87 1.31
N LEU A 74 -17.41 -7.86 0.12
CA LEU A 74 -16.00 -7.47 -0.09
C LEU A 74 -15.81 -5.96 0.00
N LEU A 75 -16.79 -5.18 -0.43
CA LEU A 75 -16.71 -3.71 -0.41
C LEU A 75 -17.38 -3.09 0.83
N ASN A 76 -18.48 -3.68 1.31
CA ASN A 76 -19.24 -3.18 2.47
C ASN A 76 -18.98 -4.01 3.74
N GLY A 77 -18.15 -5.04 3.64
CA GLY A 77 -18.01 -6.00 4.69
C GLY A 77 -17.27 -5.45 5.89
N ARG A 78 -17.53 -5.98 6.96
CA ARG A 78 -16.90 -6.16 8.28
C ARG A 78 -15.53 -5.46 8.56
N ASN A 79 -14.89 -4.84 7.56
CA ASN A 79 -13.58 -4.18 7.66
C ASN A 79 -13.72 -2.69 7.93
N VAL A 80 -14.17 -2.34 9.12
CA VAL A 80 -14.12 -0.97 9.62
C VAL A 80 -12.73 -0.72 10.16
N ARG A 81 -11.99 0.21 9.51
CA ARG A 81 -10.67 0.67 9.95
C ARG A 81 -10.82 1.94 10.78
N GLN A 82 -9.98 2.07 11.80
CA GLN A 82 -9.77 3.34 12.47
C GLN A 82 -8.70 4.13 11.72
N TYR A 83 -8.99 5.40 11.49
CA TYR A 83 -8.08 6.37 10.90
C TYR A 83 -7.80 7.44 11.93
N ALA A 84 -6.54 7.72 12.21
CA ALA A 84 -6.16 8.82 13.08
C ALA A 84 -5.71 10.04 12.25
N ASP A 85 -5.95 11.22 12.78
CA ASP A 85 -5.39 12.48 12.29
C ASP A 85 -4.66 13.13 13.48
N GLY A 86 -3.42 12.76 13.65
CA GLY A 86 -2.70 13.03 14.89
C GLY A 86 -3.30 12.23 16.04
N THR A 87 -3.02 12.66 17.27
CA THR A 87 -3.36 11.92 18.47
C THR A 87 -4.82 12.06 18.91
N LEU A 88 -5.47 13.16 18.56
CA LEU A 88 -6.75 13.56 19.16
C LEU A 88 -7.96 13.21 18.30
N THR A 89 -7.77 13.00 17.00
CA THR A 89 -8.87 12.76 16.08
C THR A 89 -8.83 11.33 15.56
N VAL A 90 -9.85 10.55 15.86
CA VAL A 90 -10.01 9.18 15.35
C VAL A 90 -11.37 9.06 14.68
N LYS A 91 -11.36 8.59 13.44
CA LYS A 91 -12.54 8.33 12.64
C LYS A 91 -12.61 6.86 12.26
N LYS A 92 -13.80 6.35 12.04
CA LYS A 92 -14.03 4.98 11.58
C LYS A 92 -14.68 5.03 10.22
N ALA A 93 -14.10 4.31 9.26
CA ALA A 93 -14.66 4.20 7.93
C ALA A 93 -14.43 2.80 7.34
N ASN A 94 -15.19 2.48 6.32
CA ASN A 94 -15.05 1.21 5.61
C ASN A 94 -13.70 1.13 4.87
N PHE A 95 -13.05 -0.03 4.98
CA PHE A 95 -11.80 -0.31 4.28
C PHE A 95 -12.06 -1.28 3.12
N LYS A 96 -11.79 -0.83 1.90
CA LYS A 96 -12.21 -1.52 0.67
C LYS A 96 -11.08 -2.22 -0.11
N ASN A 97 -9.87 -2.30 0.40
CA ASN A 97 -8.68 -2.73 -0.35
C ASN A 97 -8.49 -4.27 -0.42
N SER A 98 -9.54 -5.07 -0.44
CA SER A 98 -9.44 -6.54 -0.53
C SER A 98 -9.10 -7.07 -1.93
N LEU A 99 -9.24 -6.25 -2.98
CA LEU A 99 -8.98 -6.65 -4.37
C LEU A 99 -7.49 -6.73 -4.74
N ARG A 100 -6.59 -6.38 -3.83
CA ARG A 100 -5.15 -6.55 -4.05
C ARG A 100 -4.74 -8.00 -4.29
N THR A 101 -5.52 -8.96 -3.82
CA THR A 101 -5.32 -10.39 -4.09
C THR A 101 -5.48 -10.73 -5.58
N LYS A 102 -6.23 -9.92 -6.35
CA LYS A 102 -6.47 -10.08 -7.78
C LYS A 102 -5.47 -9.32 -8.67
N THR A 103 -4.36 -8.87 -8.10
CA THR A 103 -3.38 -8.04 -8.83
C THR A 103 -2.84 -8.71 -10.08
N TYR A 104 -2.62 -10.04 -10.04
CA TYR A 104 -2.07 -10.79 -11.18
C TYR A 104 -2.99 -10.74 -12.41
N GLU A 105 -4.29 -10.88 -12.19
CA GLU A 105 -5.31 -10.83 -13.23
C GLU A 105 -5.55 -9.40 -13.72
N LEU A 106 -5.59 -8.44 -12.78
CA LEU A 106 -5.96 -7.05 -13.05
C LEU A 106 -4.89 -6.26 -13.79
N THR A 107 -3.62 -6.54 -13.53
CA THR A 107 -2.55 -5.75 -14.13
C THR A 107 -2.48 -5.91 -15.65
N PRO A 108 -2.42 -4.79 -16.42
CA PRO A 108 -2.21 -4.84 -17.85
C PRO A 108 -0.74 -5.08 -18.25
N TYR A 109 0.17 -5.21 -17.29
CA TYR A 109 1.61 -5.29 -17.53
C TYR A 109 2.16 -6.70 -17.30
N ASP A 110 3.26 -7.03 -17.99
CA ASP A 110 4.02 -8.26 -17.78
C ASP A 110 4.88 -8.17 -16.51
N GLU A 111 5.43 -6.98 -16.24
CA GLU A 111 6.21 -6.64 -15.06
C GLU A 111 5.54 -5.46 -14.33
N THR A 112 5.10 -5.69 -13.11
CA THR A 112 4.25 -4.75 -12.37
C THR A 112 4.88 -4.36 -11.04
N LEU A 113 5.08 -3.06 -10.84
CA LEU A 113 5.27 -2.48 -9.51
C LEU A 113 3.89 -2.14 -8.93
N VAL A 114 3.59 -2.61 -7.75
CA VAL A 114 2.37 -2.23 -7.01
C VAL A 114 2.76 -1.36 -5.83
N ILE A 115 2.08 -0.23 -5.66
CA ILE A 115 2.28 0.64 -4.50
C ILE A 115 0.93 1.05 -3.90
N ASP A 116 0.92 1.32 -2.60
CA ASP A 116 -0.20 2.00 -1.96
C ASP A 116 -0.32 3.45 -2.44
N SER A 117 -1.54 3.96 -2.50
CA SER A 117 -1.79 5.37 -2.89
C SER A 117 -1.08 6.39 -1.99
N ASP A 118 -0.76 6.01 -0.76
CA ASP A 118 -0.06 6.81 0.24
C ASP A 118 1.43 6.44 0.42
N TYR A 119 2.00 5.70 -0.54
CA TYR A 119 3.44 5.47 -0.64
C TYR A 119 4.05 6.44 -1.66
N PHE A 120 4.66 7.51 -1.16
CA PHE A 120 5.16 8.61 -1.99
C PHE A 120 6.64 8.43 -2.32
N LEU A 121 6.91 8.31 -3.61
CA LEU A 121 8.27 8.26 -4.12
C LEU A 121 8.94 9.64 -4.02
N ALA A 122 10.22 9.66 -3.68
CA ALA A 122 11.08 10.85 -3.67
C ALA A 122 12.45 10.58 -4.28
N ASN A 123 12.60 9.43 -4.94
CA ASN A 123 13.78 9.03 -5.71
C ASN A 123 13.40 7.89 -6.68
N ASP A 124 14.35 7.46 -7.47
CA ASP A 124 14.18 6.44 -8.50
C ASP A 124 14.68 5.05 -8.12
N ILE A 125 14.95 4.79 -6.85
CA ILE A 125 15.53 3.51 -6.38
C ILE A 125 14.73 2.29 -6.83
N LEU A 126 13.40 2.41 -6.95
CA LEU A 126 12.53 1.33 -7.37
C LEU A 126 12.68 0.95 -8.86
N LYS A 127 13.43 1.73 -9.67
CA LYS A 127 13.81 1.30 -11.03
C LYS A 127 14.60 -0.01 -11.02
N HIS A 128 15.37 -0.25 -9.97
CA HIS A 128 16.14 -1.47 -9.83
C HIS A 128 15.30 -2.73 -9.62
N CYS A 129 13.99 -2.63 -9.42
CA CYS A 129 13.10 -3.80 -9.43
C CYS A 129 13.14 -4.55 -10.75
N TRP A 130 13.21 -3.83 -11.86
CA TRP A 130 13.22 -4.42 -13.21
C TRP A 130 14.56 -5.03 -13.63
N GLU A 131 15.58 -4.93 -12.80
CA GLU A 131 16.91 -5.49 -12.99
C GLU A 131 17.14 -6.79 -12.22
N GLN A 132 16.15 -7.20 -11.41
CA GLN A 132 16.25 -8.36 -10.53
C GLN A 132 15.93 -9.66 -11.28
N GLU A 133 16.57 -10.75 -10.85
CA GLU A 133 16.36 -12.09 -11.40
C GLU A 133 15.09 -12.76 -10.84
N GLN A 134 14.73 -12.45 -9.59
CA GLN A 134 13.56 -13.00 -8.92
C GLN A 134 12.27 -12.46 -9.56
N ASP A 135 11.27 -13.33 -9.69
CA ASP A 135 9.97 -12.95 -10.25
C ASP A 135 9.05 -12.21 -9.26
N PHE A 136 9.41 -12.16 -7.98
CA PHE A 136 8.63 -11.46 -6.95
C PHE A 136 9.54 -10.79 -5.92
N LEU A 137 9.31 -9.50 -5.67
CA LEU A 137 10.04 -8.70 -4.68
C LEU A 137 9.06 -8.05 -3.72
N ILE A 138 9.40 -8.05 -2.43
CA ILE A 138 8.58 -7.41 -1.39
C ILE A 138 9.44 -6.93 -0.23
N TYR A 139 9.01 -5.88 0.47
CA TYR A 139 9.66 -5.44 1.70
C TYR A 139 9.30 -6.37 2.87
N LYS A 140 10.31 -6.88 3.54
CA LYS A 140 10.20 -7.66 4.78
C LYS A 140 10.35 -6.79 6.01
N GLU A 141 11.18 -5.75 5.94
CA GLU A 141 11.48 -4.85 7.05
C GLU A 141 10.97 -3.45 6.75
N GLY A 142 10.32 -2.83 7.73
CA GLY A 142 9.91 -1.44 7.70
C GLY A 142 10.61 -0.64 8.81
N TYR A 143 10.94 0.59 8.51
CA TYR A 143 11.66 1.49 9.40
C TYR A 143 10.81 2.72 9.70
N ASP A 144 10.48 2.90 10.96
CA ASP A 144 9.82 4.11 11.45
C ASP A 144 10.74 5.33 11.27
N LEU A 145 10.21 6.41 10.72
CA LEU A 145 10.99 7.64 10.48
C LEU A 145 11.57 8.26 11.76
N SER A 146 11.00 7.99 12.93
CA SER A 146 11.56 8.47 14.20
C SER A 146 12.90 7.79 14.53
N GLY A 147 13.13 6.59 14.02
CA GLY A 147 14.31 5.78 14.32
C GLY A 147 14.36 5.16 15.70
N TYR A 148 13.40 5.46 16.59
CA TYR A 148 13.38 4.95 17.98
C TYR A 148 12.06 4.32 18.40
N ARG A 149 10.95 4.53 17.67
CA ARG A 149 9.67 3.86 17.98
C ARG A 149 9.74 2.41 17.48
N ILE A 150 9.35 1.48 18.33
CA ILE A 150 9.35 0.04 18.03
C ILE A 150 7.91 -0.41 17.82
N HIS A 151 7.67 -1.08 16.70
CA HIS A 151 6.38 -1.61 16.28
C HIS A 151 6.50 -3.11 16.05
N GLN A 152 6.24 -3.92 17.10
CA GLN A 152 6.33 -5.37 17.00
C GLN A 152 5.36 -5.95 15.98
N GLU A 153 4.19 -5.33 15.83
CA GLU A 153 3.16 -5.70 14.85
C GLU A 153 3.62 -5.60 13.38
N PHE A 154 4.74 -4.94 13.10
CA PHE A 154 5.34 -4.82 11.77
C PHE A 154 6.60 -5.66 11.57
N THR A 155 6.93 -6.53 12.53
CA THR A 155 8.08 -7.42 12.42
C THR A 155 7.67 -8.88 12.29
N LYS A 156 6.62 -9.28 12.99
CA LYS A 156 6.07 -10.63 12.97
C LYS A 156 4.55 -10.59 12.88
N VAL A 157 4.02 -11.60 12.21
CA VAL A 157 2.57 -11.81 12.09
C VAL A 157 2.11 -12.66 13.28
N SER A 158 1.65 -12.12 14.34
CA SER A 158 1.34 -12.78 15.62
C SER A 158 2.57 -13.07 16.52
N ASP A 159 2.30 -13.40 17.75
CA ASP A 159 3.33 -13.76 18.75
C ASP A 159 4.12 -15.03 18.38
N TYR A 160 3.63 -15.82 17.41
CA TYR A 160 4.15 -17.14 17.08
C TYR A 160 4.95 -17.23 15.80
N THR A 161 5.22 -16.05 15.04
CA THR A 161 6.48 -16.20 14.39
C THR A 161 6.68 -16.22 12.90
N ILE A 162 5.70 -16.01 12.08
CA ILE A 162 6.05 -15.80 10.67
C ILE A 162 6.48 -14.37 10.42
N ASP A 163 7.38 -14.19 9.47
CA ASP A 163 7.86 -12.86 9.09
C ASP A 163 6.73 -12.00 8.53
N PHE A 164 6.72 -10.74 8.91
CA PHE A 164 5.80 -9.76 8.35
C PHE A 164 6.35 -9.23 7.03
N TYR A 165 5.50 -9.20 5.99
CA TYR A 165 5.81 -8.61 4.70
C TYR A 165 4.86 -7.46 4.40
N TRP A 166 5.42 -6.37 3.89
CA TRP A 166 4.69 -5.14 3.59
C TRP A 166 4.05 -5.20 2.20
N ALA A 167 2.75 -5.49 2.14
CA ALA A 167 2.00 -5.41 0.89
C ALA A 167 1.80 -3.96 0.39
N THR A 168 2.34 -2.98 1.08
CA THR A 168 2.35 -1.56 0.68
C THR A 168 3.06 -1.32 -0.64
N ALA A 169 4.19 -2.01 -0.86
CA ALA A 169 4.91 -1.95 -2.11
C ALA A 169 5.57 -3.29 -2.41
N PHE A 170 5.32 -3.82 -3.60
CA PHE A 170 5.93 -5.05 -4.11
C PHE A 170 6.01 -4.99 -5.64
N TRP A 171 6.88 -5.78 -6.19
CA TRP A 171 7.04 -5.92 -7.64
C TRP A 171 6.97 -7.39 -8.04
N PHE A 172 6.43 -7.66 -9.22
CA PHE A 172 6.44 -9.01 -9.79
C PHE A 172 6.50 -9.01 -11.31
N ARG A 173 7.03 -10.13 -11.84
CA ARG A 173 6.95 -10.54 -13.24
C ARG A 173 5.90 -11.63 -13.36
N LYS A 174 5.05 -11.56 -14.40
CA LYS A 174 4.08 -12.62 -14.68
C LYS A 174 4.80 -13.93 -15.02
N SER A 175 4.59 -14.95 -14.20
CA SER A 175 5.08 -16.32 -14.37
C SER A 175 4.10 -17.28 -13.68
N GLU A 176 4.24 -18.57 -13.93
CA GLU A 176 3.41 -19.59 -13.25
C GLU A 176 3.60 -19.57 -11.74
N THR A 177 4.81 -19.28 -11.28
CA THR A 177 5.12 -19.23 -9.85
C THR A 177 4.48 -18.02 -9.17
N THR A 178 4.53 -16.84 -9.82
CA THR A 178 3.84 -15.64 -9.28
C THR A 178 2.32 -15.79 -9.38
N LYS A 179 1.80 -16.46 -10.41
CA LYS A 179 0.39 -16.82 -10.48
C LYS A 179 -0.02 -17.68 -9.29
N THR A 180 0.74 -18.73 -8.99
CA THR A 180 0.50 -19.60 -7.83
C THR A 180 0.50 -18.81 -6.51
N LEU A 181 1.42 -17.85 -6.34
CA LEU A 181 1.42 -16.97 -5.18
C LEU A 181 0.11 -16.18 -5.05
N PHE A 182 -0.35 -15.54 -6.13
CA PHE A 182 -1.58 -14.74 -6.09
C PHE A 182 -2.83 -15.62 -5.91
N ASP A 183 -2.89 -16.78 -6.50
CA ASP A 183 -3.96 -17.77 -6.27
C ASP A 183 -4.00 -18.17 -4.78
N LEU A 184 -2.83 -18.36 -4.16
CA LEU A 184 -2.73 -18.69 -2.74
C LEU A 184 -3.14 -17.51 -1.83
N ILE A 185 -2.73 -16.27 -2.16
CA ILE A 185 -3.15 -15.07 -1.42
C ILE A 185 -4.67 -14.91 -1.47
N ASP A 186 -5.28 -15.13 -2.64
CA ASP A 186 -6.73 -15.06 -2.80
C ASP A 186 -7.44 -16.17 -2.02
N HIS A 187 -6.93 -17.40 -2.05
CA HIS A 187 -7.42 -18.51 -1.24
C HIS A 187 -7.35 -18.20 0.27
N ILE A 188 -6.27 -17.59 0.74
CA ILE A 188 -6.13 -17.18 2.15
C ILE A 188 -7.19 -16.13 2.50
N ARG A 189 -7.44 -15.17 1.63
CA ARG A 189 -8.49 -14.16 1.81
C ARG A 189 -9.88 -14.80 1.93
N GLU A 190 -10.20 -15.71 1.00
CA GLU A 190 -11.49 -16.39 0.98
C GLU A 190 -11.72 -17.28 2.22
N ASN A 191 -10.64 -17.82 2.76
CA ASN A 191 -10.65 -18.68 3.94
C ASN A 191 -10.06 -17.98 5.18
N TRP A 192 -10.22 -16.65 5.28
CA TRP A 192 -9.58 -15.86 6.33
C TRP A 192 -9.91 -16.33 7.75
N ASP A 193 -11.14 -16.74 8.01
CA ASP A 193 -11.56 -17.25 9.32
C ASP A 193 -10.78 -18.49 9.77
N TYR A 194 -10.40 -19.35 8.83
CA TYR A 194 -9.53 -20.50 9.10
C TYR A 194 -8.08 -20.04 9.37
N TYR A 195 -7.51 -19.23 8.47
CA TYR A 195 -6.11 -18.83 8.58
C TYR A 195 -5.83 -17.97 9.82
N LYS A 196 -6.75 -17.09 10.21
CA LYS A 196 -6.59 -16.30 11.45
C LYS A 196 -6.53 -17.19 12.70
N LEU A 197 -7.24 -18.30 12.71
CA LEU A 197 -7.17 -19.26 13.83
C LEU A 197 -5.86 -20.05 13.83
N VAL A 198 -5.44 -20.56 12.67
CA VAL A 198 -4.18 -21.32 12.53
C VAL A 198 -2.98 -20.46 12.92
N TYR A 199 -2.96 -19.19 12.47
CA TYR A 199 -1.86 -18.27 12.76
C TYR A 199 -2.12 -17.39 13.99
N GLN A 200 -3.18 -17.64 14.75
CA GLN A 200 -3.51 -17.03 16.06
C GLN A 200 -3.54 -15.49 16.03
N PHE A 201 -4.21 -14.90 15.05
CA PHE A 201 -4.41 -13.47 15.01
C PHE A 201 -5.41 -13.02 16.08
N ALA A 202 -5.02 -12.02 16.87
CA ALA A 202 -5.91 -11.39 17.86
C ALA A 202 -7.01 -10.56 17.18
N SER A 203 -6.73 -9.97 16.03
CA SER A 203 -7.69 -9.18 15.27
C SER A 203 -8.49 -10.04 14.28
N HIS A 204 -9.80 -9.80 14.20
CA HIS A 204 -10.64 -10.42 13.18
C HIS A 204 -10.54 -9.74 11.81
N MET A 205 -9.90 -8.57 11.74
CA MET A 205 -9.81 -7.79 10.52
C MET A 205 -8.80 -8.41 9.54
N TYR A 206 -9.26 -8.64 8.31
CA TYR A 206 -8.38 -9.03 7.21
C TYR A 206 -7.41 -7.87 6.86
N ARG A 207 -6.14 -8.21 6.66
CA ARG A 207 -5.12 -7.30 6.14
C ARG A 207 -4.35 -7.97 5.01
N ASN A 208 -4.08 -7.22 3.95
CA ASN A 208 -3.26 -7.71 2.83
C ASN A 208 -1.88 -8.16 3.30
N ASP A 209 -1.21 -7.37 4.17
CA ASP A 209 0.10 -7.72 4.73
C ASP A 209 0.10 -9.12 5.36
N HIS A 210 -0.96 -9.46 6.10
CA HIS A 210 -1.09 -10.78 6.73
C HIS A 210 -1.27 -11.90 5.70
N ALA A 211 -2.11 -11.69 4.68
CA ALA A 211 -2.33 -12.70 3.64
C ALA A 211 -1.07 -12.95 2.81
N PHE A 212 -0.35 -11.88 2.43
CA PHE A 212 0.95 -11.99 1.76
C PHE A 212 1.98 -12.69 2.63
N SER A 213 2.07 -12.37 3.92
CA SER A 213 3.01 -13.01 4.85
C SER A 213 2.74 -14.49 5.00
N ILE A 214 1.48 -14.92 5.14
CA ILE A 214 1.09 -16.33 5.22
C ILE A 214 1.40 -17.04 3.89
N ALA A 215 1.04 -16.45 2.75
CA ALA A 215 1.29 -17.05 1.44
C ALA A 215 2.78 -17.25 1.20
N LEU A 216 3.62 -16.27 1.51
CA LEU A 216 5.07 -16.37 1.38
C LEU A 216 5.66 -17.42 2.34
N HIS A 217 5.16 -17.51 3.56
CA HIS A 217 5.57 -18.57 4.49
C HIS A 217 5.27 -19.98 3.94
N ILE A 218 4.11 -20.17 3.32
CA ILE A 218 3.75 -21.43 2.66
C ILE A 218 4.63 -21.67 1.44
N MET A 219 4.85 -20.67 0.58
CA MET A 219 5.73 -20.77 -0.59
C MET A 219 7.18 -21.08 -0.23
N ASN A 220 7.64 -20.61 0.92
CA ASN A 220 8.96 -20.95 1.51
C ASN A 220 9.01 -22.37 2.09
N GLY A 221 7.97 -23.20 1.95
CA GLY A 221 7.92 -24.55 2.50
C GLY A 221 7.88 -24.58 4.02
N TYR A 222 7.32 -23.55 4.67
CA TYR A 222 7.29 -23.37 6.13
C TYR A 222 8.67 -23.26 6.78
N THR A 223 9.67 -22.86 6.01
CA THR A 223 11.05 -22.64 6.47
C THR A 223 11.40 -21.16 6.54
N GLY A 224 12.59 -20.84 7.03
CA GLY A 224 13.14 -19.48 7.03
C GLY A 224 13.76 -19.06 5.70
N GLU A 225 13.73 -19.89 4.66
CA GLU A 225 14.20 -19.55 3.33
C GLU A 225 13.31 -18.47 2.69
N ASN A 226 13.88 -17.63 1.85
CA ASN A 226 13.14 -16.56 1.17
C ASN A 226 13.02 -16.88 -0.32
N TRP A 227 11.84 -17.30 -0.73
CA TRP A 227 11.49 -17.39 -2.14
C TRP A 227 11.39 -15.98 -2.78
N ALA A 228 10.80 -15.03 -2.06
CA ALA A 228 10.71 -13.64 -2.51
C ALA A 228 12.05 -12.91 -2.38
N GLY A 229 12.42 -12.15 -3.40
CA GLY A 229 13.54 -11.22 -3.35
C GLY A 229 13.21 -9.97 -2.54
N LYS A 230 14.26 -9.21 -2.20
CA LYS A 230 14.12 -7.94 -1.48
C LYS A 230 13.82 -6.80 -2.44
N MET A 231 12.87 -5.94 -2.10
CA MET A 231 12.69 -4.66 -2.78
C MET A 231 13.94 -3.79 -2.64
N PRO A 232 14.29 -3.00 -3.67
CA PRO A 232 15.39 -2.03 -3.58
C PRO A 232 15.10 -0.95 -2.54
N GLY A 233 16.14 -0.53 -1.83
CA GLY A 233 16.05 0.52 -0.81
C GLY A 233 15.44 0.04 0.50
N ARG A 234 14.86 0.97 1.26
CA ARG A 234 14.25 0.73 2.57
C ARG A 234 12.79 1.15 2.56
N MET A 235 11.94 0.36 3.21
CA MET A 235 10.57 0.74 3.51
C MET A 235 10.56 1.69 4.70
N LEU A 236 10.42 2.98 4.44
CA LEU A 236 10.26 3.99 5.49
C LEU A 236 8.80 4.33 5.67
N PHE A 237 8.36 4.52 6.92
CA PHE A 237 6.98 4.88 7.19
C PHE A 237 6.83 5.94 8.29
N ALA A 238 5.76 6.73 8.17
CA ALA A 238 5.20 7.57 9.21
C ALA A 238 3.81 7.04 9.58
N LEU A 239 3.48 7.04 10.87
CA LEU A 239 2.20 6.55 11.38
C LEU A 239 1.04 7.51 11.06
N ASP A 240 -0.17 7.05 11.25
CA ASP A 240 -1.37 7.89 11.15
C ASP A 240 -1.47 8.98 12.24
N LYS A 241 -0.71 8.85 13.33
CA LYS A 241 -0.53 9.89 14.36
C LYS A 241 0.41 11.00 13.92
N ASP A 242 1.30 10.73 12.98
CA ASP A 242 2.26 11.70 12.47
C ASP A 242 1.59 12.61 11.44
N ILE A 243 1.98 13.86 11.38
CA ILE A 243 1.30 14.87 10.58
C ILE A 243 2.25 15.37 9.50
N LEU A 244 1.89 15.19 8.23
CA LEU A 244 2.58 15.81 7.11
C LEU A 244 2.27 17.32 7.13
N VAL A 245 3.33 18.13 7.21
CA VAL A 245 3.22 19.59 7.32
C VAL A 245 3.54 20.28 5.99
N ASN A 246 4.46 19.69 5.23
CA ASN A 246 4.87 20.21 3.93
C ASN A 246 5.54 19.10 3.11
N GLN A 247 5.47 19.21 1.79
CA GLN A 247 6.16 18.35 0.85
C GLN A 247 6.68 19.14 -0.36
N ASP A 248 7.71 18.62 -0.97
CA ASP A 248 8.13 18.89 -2.34
C ASP A 248 8.41 17.55 -3.03
N ASP A 249 8.90 17.56 -4.26
CA ASP A 249 9.13 16.32 -4.99
C ASP A 249 10.07 15.36 -4.25
N SER A 250 11.12 15.88 -3.62
CA SER A 250 12.18 15.09 -3.01
C SER A 250 12.20 15.10 -1.49
N SER A 251 11.34 15.89 -0.82
CA SER A 251 11.38 16.00 0.63
C SER A 251 10.00 16.07 1.30
N PHE A 252 9.95 15.62 2.54
CA PHE A 252 8.77 15.69 3.39
C PHE A 252 9.14 16.32 4.73
N ARG A 253 8.31 17.26 5.21
CA ARG A 253 8.37 17.77 6.57
C ARG A 253 7.24 17.16 7.37
N ILE A 254 7.58 16.42 8.41
CA ILE A 254 6.63 15.61 9.17
C ILE A 254 6.81 15.87 10.66
N LEU A 255 5.72 16.12 11.35
CA LEU A 255 5.66 16.12 12.80
C LEU A 255 5.48 14.67 13.26
N LEU A 256 6.50 14.10 13.87
CA LEU A 256 6.46 12.75 14.44
C LEU A 256 6.07 12.81 15.90
N GLU A 257 5.03 12.06 16.29
CA GLU A 257 4.64 11.95 17.69
C GLU A 257 5.70 11.21 18.50
N LYS A 258 6.08 11.77 19.63
CA LYS A 258 7.05 11.14 20.53
C LYS A 258 6.47 9.89 21.20
N GLN A 259 7.26 8.82 21.27
CA GLN A 259 6.88 7.62 21.99
C GLN A 259 6.56 7.92 23.46
N HIS A 260 5.44 7.42 23.97
CA HIS A 260 4.95 7.61 25.35
C HIS A 260 4.65 9.06 25.76
N ARG A 261 4.58 10.00 24.80
CA ARG A 261 4.25 11.40 25.04
C ARG A 261 3.19 11.88 24.06
N GLN A 262 1.97 11.45 24.30
CA GLN A 262 0.82 11.76 23.47
C GLN A 262 0.67 13.27 23.26
N GLY A 263 0.55 13.70 21.99
CA GLY A 263 0.41 15.11 21.62
C GLY A 263 1.72 15.92 21.61
N GLU A 264 2.85 15.32 21.96
CA GLU A 264 4.16 15.95 21.76
C GLU A 264 4.79 15.47 20.44
N TYR A 265 5.27 16.42 19.64
CA TYR A 265 5.82 16.15 18.31
C TYR A 265 7.26 16.64 18.18
N THR A 266 7.98 15.98 17.27
CA THR A 266 9.28 16.43 16.77
C THR A 266 9.17 16.63 15.27
N LEU A 267 9.54 17.80 14.78
CA LEU A 267 9.61 18.05 13.33
C LEU A 267 10.87 17.41 12.76
N ILE A 268 10.67 16.61 11.72
CA ILE A 268 11.77 16.09 10.89
C ILE A 268 11.63 16.58 9.46
N LYS A 269 12.73 16.59 8.73
CA LYS A 269 12.77 16.75 7.28
C LYS A 269 13.47 15.54 6.68
N THR A 270 12.78 14.84 5.77
CA THR A 270 13.41 13.83 4.91
C THR A 270 13.93 14.48 3.63
N LYS A 271 14.85 13.84 2.93
CA LYS A 271 15.31 14.25 1.62
C LYS A 271 15.69 13.02 0.79
N ASP A 272 15.22 12.99 -0.45
CA ASP A 272 15.51 11.94 -1.44
C ASP A 272 15.22 10.52 -0.93
N VAL A 273 14.18 10.37 -0.09
CA VAL A 273 13.73 9.07 0.43
C VAL A 273 12.22 8.91 0.29
N SER A 274 11.80 7.78 -0.26
CA SER A 274 10.38 7.43 -0.40
C SER A 274 9.78 7.03 0.94
N VAL A 275 8.53 7.41 1.21
CA VAL A 275 7.88 7.23 2.51
C VAL A 275 6.44 6.76 2.35
N HIS A 276 6.03 5.79 3.16
CA HIS A 276 4.63 5.42 3.38
C HIS A 276 4.03 6.33 4.45
N LEU A 277 3.14 7.22 4.03
CA LEU A 277 2.52 8.25 4.86
C LEU A 277 1.13 7.80 5.31
N MET A 278 1.02 7.17 6.49
CA MET A 278 -0.23 6.53 6.93
C MET A 278 -1.33 7.52 7.30
N ASN A 279 -1.03 8.79 7.63
CA ASN A 279 -2.02 9.82 7.95
C ASN A 279 -2.64 10.40 6.66
N LYS A 280 -3.76 9.79 6.22
CA LYS A 280 -4.49 10.20 5.01
C LYS A 280 -5.08 11.61 5.10
N PHE A 281 -5.44 12.05 6.30
CA PHE A 281 -6.03 13.38 6.48
C PHE A 281 -5.00 14.50 6.29
N SER A 282 -3.80 14.34 6.82
CA SER A 282 -2.73 15.31 6.59
C SER A 282 -2.28 15.33 5.12
N LEU A 283 -2.19 14.16 4.47
CA LEU A 283 -1.96 14.06 3.04
C LEU A 283 -3.02 14.82 2.24
N HIS A 284 -4.29 14.58 2.53
CA HIS A 284 -5.37 15.20 1.79
C HIS A 284 -5.43 16.72 1.98
N ARG A 285 -5.13 17.25 3.18
CA ARG A 285 -5.01 18.69 3.41
C ARG A 285 -3.93 19.32 2.54
N MET A 286 -2.73 18.73 2.56
CA MET A 286 -1.60 19.22 1.75
C MET A 286 -1.92 19.25 0.26
N LEU A 287 -2.53 18.19 -0.26
CA LEU A 287 -2.84 18.08 -1.69
C LEU A 287 -3.99 19.02 -2.14
N LYS A 288 -4.84 19.47 -1.23
CA LYS A 288 -5.85 20.51 -1.54
C LYS A 288 -5.24 21.91 -1.58
N GLU A 289 -4.36 22.22 -0.63
CA GLU A 289 -3.67 23.52 -0.60
C GLU A 289 -2.81 23.72 -1.85
N ASP A 290 -2.15 22.67 -2.35
CA ASP A 290 -1.38 22.71 -3.60
C ASP A 290 -2.25 22.90 -4.86
N ALA A 291 -3.54 22.55 -4.81
CA ALA A 291 -4.48 22.68 -5.94
C ALA A 291 -5.11 24.08 -6.05
N ASP A 292 -5.08 24.86 -4.99
CA ASP A 292 -5.68 26.20 -4.90
C ASP A 292 -4.65 27.33 -5.18
N VAL A 293 -3.39 26.98 -5.48
CA VAL A 293 -2.29 27.89 -5.87
C VAL A 293 -2.01 27.79 -7.36
#